data_c8e42d862f800e7252ab7afe76d1420d
#
_entry.id   c8e42d862f800e7252ab7afe76d1420d
#
_cell.length_a   1.000
_cell.length_b   1.000
_cell.length_c   1.000
_cell.angle_alpha   90.00
_cell.angle_beta   90.00
_cell.angle_gamma   90.00
#
_symmetry.space_group_name_H-M   'P 1'
#
loop_
_entity.id
_entity.type
_entity.pdbx_description
1 polymer ?
#
loop_
_entity_poly.entity_id
_entity_poly.type
_entity_poly.pdbx_seq_one_letter_code
_entity_poly.pdbx_strand_id
1 'polypeptide(L)'
;MAFSWKLYGDGKTPPVGAAVAPDERLTWARTSGIGAQHVVAMFGATFVFPIIMGLDPNLAIMMSGIATIIFLLIVQGKVPSYLGTSASFVGGVVAIRAGGGDSGDVVGSILIAGVVLAIVGVIIHFAGARVINQILPPAVTGAVVMLIGFNLAPVVATIYWPQDQWVALATMTFVIVVSLSLRGFLARISVLLGLIFGFVLSWILDQTAGEITSVLPGGTEPTPHLRTDFSGVQSADWFGLPDFTAPSFSVNFTLLVLPAVIALVAENTGHVKAVAEMTKRDLDPVLGRAIFGDGVATVVTSSVGGSPTTTYAENIGVMAATRVYSTAAYYIAALVAILFGLCPKFGALIAATPGGVLGGITVVLYGMIGLLGAKIWKENRVDFANPINLVPLAAGIIIAIGNVTLVFTDTFSLSGIALGTIVTVVGWHLARVLAPAELQEALNHEGRYDENSDAAGRRADQRDDRPRTSAGKKTAAARAEAGTSRSAGGGNERSRPSKATRRRQ
;
A
#
# COMPACT_ATOMS: atom_id res chain seq x y z
N MET A 1 18.59 10.42 22.78
CA MET A 1 18.54 9.14 23.49
C MET A 1 17.32 8.38 23.01
N ALA A 2 17.46 7.15 22.53
CA ALA A 2 16.38 6.42 21.85
C ALA A 2 15.21 6.00 22.75
N PHE A 3 15.36 6.07 24.09
CA PHE A 3 14.39 5.55 25.08
C PHE A 3 13.96 6.56 26.13
N SER A 4 14.08 7.87 25.85
CA SER A 4 13.61 8.90 26.77
C SER A 4 12.47 9.68 26.12
N TRP A 5 11.24 9.44 26.58
CA TRP A 5 10.04 10.17 26.11
C TRP A 5 9.55 11.08 27.23
N LYS A 6 9.31 12.34 26.89
CA LYS A 6 8.70 13.30 27.80
C LYS A 6 7.20 13.01 27.92
N LEU A 7 6.64 13.19 29.12
CA LEU A 7 5.20 13.11 29.29
C LEU A 7 4.54 14.32 28.61
N TYR A 8 3.60 14.07 27.71
CA TYR A 8 2.82 15.11 27.06
C TYR A 8 1.77 15.65 28.04
N GLY A 9 1.87 16.91 28.44
CA GLY A 9 0.94 17.57 29.34
C GLY A 9 0.62 16.74 30.60
N ASP A 10 -0.65 16.45 30.82
CA ASP A 10 -1.15 15.58 31.91
C ASP A 10 -1.18 14.08 31.53
N GLY A 11 -0.66 13.73 30.37
CA GLY A 11 -0.62 12.36 29.83
C GLY A 11 -1.96 11.88 29.27
N LYS A 12 -2.93 12.77 29.09
CA LYS A 12 -4.23 12.47 28.45
C LYS A 12 -4.17 12.69 26.94
N THR A 13 -5.25 12.27 26.27
CA THR A 13 -5.41 12.44 24.81
C THR A 13 -5.28 13.93 24.44
N PRO A 14 -4.50 14.28 23.40
CA PRO A 14 -4.29 15.65 23.00
C PRO A 14 -5.64 16.31 22.60
N PRO A 15 -5.84 17.59 22.92
CA PRO A 15 -7.02 18.33 22.48
C PRO A 15 -7.07 18.46 20.96
N VAL A 16 -8.24 18.85 20.44
CA VAL A 16 -8.41 19.05 18.99
C VAL A 16 -7.41 20.09 18.48
N GLY A 17 -6.64 19.71 17.45
CA GLY A 17 -5.60 20.58 16.86
C GLY A 17 -4.18 20.34 17.41
N ALA A 18 -4.02 19.66 18.54
CA ALA A 18 -2.71 19.27 19.08
C ALA A 18 -2.35 17.83 18.75
N ALA A 19 -1.07 17.49 18.81
CA ALA A 19 -0.54 16.14 18.59
C ALA A 19 0.60 15.86 19.57
N VAL A 20 0.76 14.59 19.93
CA VAL A 20 1.90 14.08 20.72
C VAL A 20 3.07 13.87 19.79
N ALA A 21 4.20 14.52 20.06
CA ALA A 21 5.39 14.44 19.22
C ALA A 21 6.09 13.05 19.31
N PRO A 22 6.99 12.71 18.37
CA PRO A 22 7.71 11.43 18.38
C PRO A 22 8.53 11.17 19.64
N ASP A 23 9.03 12.21 20.28
CA ASP A 23 9.84 12.21 21.51
C ASP A 23 9.00 12.40 22.78
N GLU A 24 7.68 12.40 22.65
CA GLU A 24 6.73 12.48 23.76
C GLU A 24 5.91 11.19 23.91
N ARG A 25 5.25 11.03 25.05
CA ARG A 25 4.32 9.94 25.32
C ARG A 25 3.12 10.40 26.15
N LEU A 26 2.03 9.67 26.06
CA LEU A 26 0.93 9.74 27.02
C LEU A 26 1.28 8.96 28.32
N THR A 27 0.36 8.81 29.25
CA THR A 27 0.52 7.83 30.33
C THR A 27 0.82 6.45 29.72
N TRP A 28 1.60 5.61 30.43
CA TRP A 28 1.97 4.29 29.90
C TRP A 28 0.78 3.43 29.50
N ALA A 29 -0.29 3.42 30.31
CA ALA A 29 -1.51 2.68 29.98
C ALA A 29 -2.14 3.13 28.65
N ARG A 30 -2.20 4.44 28.36
CA ARG A 30 -2.71 4.97 27.09
C ARG A 30 -1.74 4.72 25.92
N THR A 31 -0.46 4.90 26.17
CA THR A 31 0.56 4.61 25.14
C THR A 31 0.55 3.13 24.77
N SER A 32 0.34 2.22 25.74
CA SER A 32 0.17 0.78 25.47
C SER A 32 -1.10 0.49 24.69
N GLY A 33 -2.21 1.17 24.99
CA GLY A 33 -3.44 1.06 24.20
C GLY A 33 -3.26 1.51 22.74
N ILE A 34 -2.50 2.60 22.51
CA ILE A 34 -2.13 3.03 21.14
C ILE A 34 -1.19 2.01 20.48
N GLY A 35 -0.22 1.45 21.21
CA GLY A 35 0.64 0.38 20.72
C GLY A 35 -0.16 -0.84 20.26
N ALA A 36 -1.16 -1.26 21.04
CA ALA A 36 -2.07 -2.34 20.65
C ALA A 36 -2.88 -1.99 19.38
N GLN A 37 -3.33 -0.75 19.22
CA GLN A 37 -3.98 -0.31 17.97
C GLN A 37 -3.06 -0.41 16.76
N HIS A 38 -1.77 -0.11 16.92
CA HIS A 38 -0.78 -0.28 15.85
C HIS A 38 -0.61 -1.75 15.46
N VAL A 39 -0.61 -2.68 16.43
CA VAL A 39 -0.56 -4.12 16.16
C VAL A 39 -1.80 -4.55 15.38
N VAL A 40 -3.00 -4.17 15.82
CA VAL A 40 -4.25 -4.51 15.13
C VAL A 40 -4.29 -3.95 13.70
N ALA A 41 -3.77 -2.74 13.49
CA ALA A 41 -3.77 -2.11 12.16
C ALA A 41 -2.86 -2.84 11.16
N MET A 42 -1.72 -3.37 11.61
CA MET A 42 -0.75 -4.06 10.74
C MET A 42 -1.14 -5.52 10.46
N PHE A 43 -2.06 -6.10 11.22
CA PHE A 43 -2.37 -7.53 11.19
C PHE A 43 -2.69 -8.04 9.79
N GLY A 44 -3.60 -7.34 9.06
CA GLY A 44 -4.08 -7.82 7.77
C GLY A 44 -2.94 -8.10 6.77
N ALA A 45 -2.03 -7.16 6.59
CA ALA A 45 -0.94 -7.28 5.65
C ALA A 45 0.19 -8.18 6.19
N THR A 46 0.54 -8.06 7.47
CA THR A 46 1.65 -8.81 8.07
C THR A 46 1.42 -10.32 8.09
N PHE A 47 0.16 -10.79 8.06
CA PHE A 47 -0.15 -12.22 8.00
C PHE A 47 -0.45 -12.72 6.60
N VAL A 48 -1.23 -11.99 5.82
CA VAL A 48 -1.65 -12.44 4.50
C VAL A 48 -0.44 -12.65 3.56
N PHE A 49 0.48 -11.71 3.53
CA PHE A 49 1.62 -11.79 2.61
C PHE A 49 2.60 -12.93 2.91
N PRO A 50 2.99 -13.23 4.16
CA PRO A 50 3.83 -14.41 4.44
C PRO A 50 3.18 -15.72 4.01
N ILE A 51 1.87 -15.90 4.25
CA ILE A 51 1.15 -17.09 3.82
C ILE A 51 1.23 -17.26 2.30
N ILE A 52 0.97 -16.18 1.55
CA ILE A 52 1.03 -16.18 0.09
C ILE A 52 2.45 -16.50 -0.42
N MET A 53 3.48 -16.03 0.28
CA MET A 53 4.87 -16.29 -0.02
C MET A 53 5.34 -17.69 0.44
N GLY A 54 4.53 -18.43 1.19
CA GLY A 54 4.91 -19.71 1.77
C GLY A 54 5.97 -19.57 2.86
N LEU A 55 5.95 -18.46 3.62
CA LEU A 55 6.82 -18.18 4.76
C LEU A 55 6.06 -18.36 6.07
N ASP A 56 6.78 -18.65 7.16
CA ASP A 56 6.18 -18.84 8.49
C ASP A 56 5.55 -17.53 9.02
N PRO A 57 4.23 -17.49 9.29
CA PRO A 57 3.56 -16.30 9.81
C PRO A 57 4.01 -15.92 11.22
N ASN A 58 4.39 -16.90 12.08
CA ASN A 58 4.88 -16.61 13.42
C ASN A 58 6.25 -15.91 13.37
N LEU A 59 7.14 -16.41 12.51
CA LEU A 59 8.44 -15.80 12.29
C LEU A 59 8.27 -14.41 11.68
N ALA A 60 7.36 -14.25 10.72
CA ALA A 60 7.10 -12.97 10.08
C ALA A 60 6.64 -11.90 11.07
N ILE A 61 5.71 -12.21 11.99
CA ILE A 61 5.25 -11.26 13.00
C ILE A 61 6.34 -10.97 14.05
N MET A 62 7.05 -11.99 14.52
CA MET A 62 8.16 -11.79 15.45
C MET A 62 9.21 -10.86 14.88
N MET A 63 9.62 -11.13 13.65
CA MET A 63 10.65 -10.37 12.98
C MET A 63 10.16 -8.97 12.58
N SER A 64 8.86 -8.74 12.35
CA SER A 64 8.32 -7.39 12.12
C SER A 64 8.50 -6.49 13.35
N GLY A 65 8.34 -7.04 14.56
CA GLY A 65 8.63 -6.34 15.80
C GLY A 65 10.13 -6.01 15.93
N ILE A 66 11.01 -6.97 15.66
CA ILE A 66 12.47 -6.77 15.69
C ILE A 66 12.88 -5.73 14.63
N ALA A 67 12.37 -5.84 13.40
CA ALA A 67 12.60 -4.92 12.32
C ALA A 67 12.18 -3.48 12.69
N THR A 68 11.02 -3.32 13.32
CA THR A 68 10.55 -2.02 13.81
C THR A 68 11.51 -1.41 14.83
N ILE A 69 12.02 -2.20 15.77
CA ILE A 69 13.02 -1.73 16.75
C ILE A 69 14.31 -1.29 16.04
N ILE A 70 14.84 -2.11 15.12
CA ILE A 70 16.05 -1.79 14.35
C ILE A 70 15.86 -0.49 13.57
N PHE A 71 14.75 -0.36 12.86
CA PHE A 71 14.43 0.84 12.10
C PHE A 71 14.39 2.08 12.97
N LEU A 72 13.65 2.05 14.09
CA LEU A 72 13.53 3.17 15.02
C LEU A 72 14.87 3.59 15.61
N LEU A 73 15.78 2.63 15.87
CA LEU A 73 17.14 2.91 16.31
C LEU A 73 17.97 3.61 15.23
N ILE A 74 17.91 3.13 13.98
CA ILE A 74 18.65 3.69 12.84
C ILE A 74 18.18 5.10 12.52
N VAL A 75 16.87 5.35 12.50
CA VAL A 75 16.31 6.69 12.28
C VAL A 75 16.33 7.57 13.53
N GLN A 76 16.85 7.06 14.66
CA GLN A 76 16.97 7.77 15.94
C GLN A 76 15.61 8.29 16.46
N GLY A 77 14.54 7.54 16.23
CA GLY A 77 13.19 7.92 16.63
C GLY A 77 12.61 9.13 15.88
N LYS A 78 13.24 9.60 14.82
CA LYS A 78 12.78 10.78 14.05
C LYS A 78 11.61 10.47 13.13
N VAL A 79 11.53 9.24 12.64
CA VAL A 79 10.46 8.74 11.77
C VAL A 79 9.69 7.66 12.52
N PRO A 80 8.57 8.00 13.19
CA PRO A 80 7.70 7.00 13.79
C PRO A 80 7.05 6.16 12.67
N SER A 81 7.40 4.89 12.60
CA SER A 81 6.82 3.94 11.65
C SER A 81 6.92 2.51 12.20
N TYR A 82 5.98 1.67 11.80
CA TYR A 82 6.01 0.23 12.04
C TYR A 82 6.47 -0.46 10.76
N LEU A 83 7.29 -1.49 10.89
CA LEU A 83 7.72 -2.32 9.77
C LEU A 83 6.98 -3.66 9.81
N GLY A 84 6.39 -4.02 8.69
CA GLY A 84 5.76 -5.32 8.52
C GLY A 84 6.12 -5.94 7.17
N THR A 85 5.49 -7.05 6.81
CA THR A 85 5.79 -7.78 5.58
C THR A 85 5.49 -6.95 4.33
N SER A 86 6.46 -6.83 3.44
CA SER A 86 6.29 -6.10 2.19
C SER A 86 5.55 -6.93 1.13
N ALA A 87 4.46 -6.37 0.63
CA ALA A 87 3.71 -6.93 -0.49
C ALA A 87 4.49 -6.90 -1.82
N SER A 88 5.43 -5.96 -1.95
CA SER A 88 6.19 -5.75 -3.19
C SER A 88 7.03 -6.96 -3.61
N PHE A 89 7.33 -7.86 -2.67
CA PHE A 89 8.07 -9.09 -2.95
C PHE A 89 7.20 -10.26 -3.40
N VAL A 90 5.89 -10.23 -3.19
CA VAL A 90 5.00 -11.37 -3.44
C VAL A 90 5.13 -11.88 -4.88
N GLY A 91 5.13 -10.98 -5.87
CA GLY A 91 5.27 -11.37 -7.29
C GLY A 91 6.58 -12.08 -7.60
N GLY A 92 7.70 -11.56 -7.10
CA GLY A 92 9.01 -12.19 -7.25
C GLY A 92 9.10 -13.55 -6.54
N VAL A 93 8.54 -13.67 -5.32
CA VAL A 93 8.51 -14.92 -4.56
C VAL A 93 7.65 -15.97 -5.24
N VAL A 94 6.48 -15.60 -5.74
CA VAL A 94 5.63 -16.53 -6.52
C VAL A 94 6.36 -17.02 -7.77
N ALA A 95 7.10 -16.14 -8.46
CA ALA A 95 7.92 -16.54 -9.60
C ALA A 95 9.06 -17.49 -9.22
N ILE A 96 9.72 -17.28 -8.07
CA ILE A 96 10.74 -18.21 -7.52
C ILE A 96 10.11 -19.59 -7.28
N ARG A 97 8.95 -19.64 -6.59
CA ARG A 97 8.24 -20.89 -6.31
C ARG A 97 7.82 -21.61 -7.60
N ALA A 98 7.29 -20.88 -8.58
CA ALA A 98 6.94 -21.42 -9.89
C ALA A 98 8.16 -21.98 -10.66
N GLY A 99 9.35 -21.39 -10.44
CA GLY A 99 10.62 -21.86 -10.96
C GLY A 99 11.25 -23.03 -10.18
N GLY A 100 10.56 -23.59 -9.18
CA GLY A 100 11.03 -24.71 -8.36
C GLY A 100 11.92 -24.32 -7.19
N GLY A 101 12.04 -23.02 -6.87
CA GLY A 101 12.80 -22.53 -5.73
C GLY A 101 12.16 -22.87 -4.39
N ASP A 102 12.99 -23.22 -3.42
CA ASP A 102 12.56 -23.53 -2.06
C ASP A 102 12.48 -22.30 -1.14
N SER A 103 12.23 -22.51 0.16
CA SER A 103 12.18 -21.42 1.13
C SER A 103 13.53 -20.75 1.37
N GLY A 104 14.63 -21.50 1.27
CA GLY A 104 15.98 -20.96 1.36
C GLY A 104 16.30 -20.01 0.19
N ASP A 105 15.91 -20.39 -1.03
CA ASP A 105 16.07 -19.54 -2.23
C ASP A 105 15.25 -18.25 -2.13
N VAL A 106 14.04 -18.34 -1.60
CA VAL A 106 13.17 -17.18 -1.36
C VAL A 106 13.85 -16.20 -0.38
N VAL A 107 14.21 -16.67 0.81
CA VAL A 107 14.77 -15.78 1.84
C VAL A 107 16.17 -15.29 1.49
N GLY A 108 16.98 -16.09 0.78
CA GLY A 108 18.28 -15.67 0.27
C GLY A 108 18.17 -14.56 -0.79
N SER A 109 17.20 -14.68 -1.70
CA SER A 109 16.92 -13.64 -2.70
C SER A 109 16.42 -12.35 -2.05
N ILE A 110 15.54 -12.44 -1.04
CA ILE A 110 15.05 -11.30 -0.26
C ILE A 110 16.20 -10.64 0.51
N LEU A 111 17.10 -11.42 1.09
CA LEU A 111 18.28 -10.92 1.81
C LEU A 111 19.14 -10.05 0.89
N ILE A 112 19.45 -10.52 -0.31
CA ILE A 112 20.22 -9.74 -1.29
C ILE A 112 19.47 -8.46 -1.69
N ALA A 113 18.16 -8.53 -1.90
CA ALA A 113 17.36 -7.33 -2.17
C ALA A 113 17.41 -6.34 -1.00
N GLY A 114 17.39 -6.82 0.25
CA GLY A 114 17.59 -6.00 1.45
C GLY A 114 18.96 -5.32 1.48
N VAL A 115 20.03 -6.03 1.10
CA VAL A 115 21.38 -5.45 0.96
C VAL A 115 21.38 -4.35 -0.10
N VAL A 116 20.78 -4.58 -1.27
CA VAL A 116 20.67 -3.58 -2.34
C VAL A 116 19.89 -2.36 -1.84
N LEU A 117 18.76 -2.56 -1.14
CA LEU A 117 17.99 -1.47 -0.55
C LEU A 117 18.81 -0.66 0.47
N ALA A 118 19.58 -1.33 1.33
CA ALA A 118 20.48 -0.66 2.27
C ALA A 118 21.55 0.17 1.55
N ILE A 119 22.16 -0.36 0.49
CA ILE A 119 23.13 0.38 -0.33
C ILE A 119 22.46 1.62 -0.96
N VAL A 120 21.26 1.47 -1.51
CA VAL A 120 20.50 2.61 -2.04
C VAL A 120 20.25 3.65 -0.94
N GLY A 121 19.89 3.23 0.27
CA GLY A 121 19.73 4.12 1.42
C GLY A 121 21.00 4.90 1.77
N VAL A 122 22.17 4.24 1.70
CA VAL A 122 23.47 4.90 1.88
C VAL A 122 23.74 5.93 0.78
N ILE A 123 23.50 5.57 -0.48
CA ILE A 123 23.66 6.49 -1.62
C ILE A 123 22.79 7.73 -1.41
N ILE A 124 21.52 7.56 -1.05
CA ILE A 124 20.60 8.65 -0.79
C ILE A 124 21.06 9.52 0.39
N HIS A 125 21.61 8.90 1.42
CA HIS A 125 22.09 9.63 2.59
C HIS A 125 23.20 10.63 2.25
N PHE A 126 24.12 10.24 1.35
CA PHE A 126 25.26 11.10 0.96
C PHE A 126 24.98 11.97 -0.27
N ALA A 127 24.25 11.47 -1.26
CA ALA A 127 23.99 12.16 -2.52
C ALA A 127 22.67 12.98 -2.51
N GLY A 128 21.81 12.75 -1.51
CA GLY A 128 20.51 13.40 -1.39
C GLY A 128 19.40 12.75 -2.24
N ALA A 129 18.16 13.09 -1.93
CA ALA A 129 16.95 12.53 -2.57
C ALA A 129 16.85 12.85 -4.09
N ARG A 130 17.58 13.88 -4.59
CA ARG A 130 17.55 14.25 -6.01
C ARG A 130 18.04 13.15 -6.95
N VAL A 131 19.01 12.34 -6.50
CA VAL A 131 19.57 11.23 -7.29
C VAL A 131 18.49 10.19 -7.61
N ILE A 132 17.60 9.92 -6.67
CA ILE A 132 16.49 8.97 -6.90
C ILE A 132 15.59 9.47 -8.03
N ASN A 133 15.18 10.73 -7.99
CA ASN A 133 14.28 11.31 -8.99
C ASN A 133 14.92 11.35 -10.39
N GLN A 134 16.25 11.33 -10.49
CA GLN A 134 16.95 11.24 -11.77
C GLN A 134 16.97 9.81 -12.34
N ILE A 135 17.14 8.81 -11.47
CA ILE A 135 17.20 7.40 -11.87
C ILE A 135 15.79 6.80 -11.98
N LEU A 136 14.93 7.14 -11.03
CA LEU A 136 13.56 6.67 -10.91
C LEU A 136 12.59 7.86 -10.90
N PRO A 137 12.35 8.50 -12.05
CA PRO A 137 11.38 9.58 -12.14
C PRO A 137 9.97 9.07 -11.78
N PRO A 138 9.05 9.94 -11.34
CA PRO A 138 7.71 9.55 -10.92
C PRO A 138 6.93 8.73 -11.96
N ALA A 139 7.16 8.99 -13.25
CA ALA A 139 6.59 8.20 -14.34
C ALA A 139 6.99 6.72 -14.23
N VAL A 140 8.29 6.45 -14.14
CA VAL A 140 8.87 5.10 -14.02
C VAL A 140 8.45 4.45 -12.69
N THR A 141 8.57 5.20 -11.59
CA THR A 141 8.24 4.70 -10.25
C THR A 141 6.78 4.27 -10.16
N GLY A 142 5.85 5.09 -10.67
CA GLY A 142 4.44 4.76 -10.69
C GLY A 142 4.13 3.52 -11.52
N ALA A 143 4.80 3.36 -12.68
CA ALA A 143 4.68 2.16 -13.50
C ALA A 143 5.18 0.91 -12.76
N VAL A 144 6.35 0.97 -12.13
CA VAL A 144 6.91 -0.18 -11.39
C VAL A 144 6.00 -0.60 -10.23
N VAL A 145 5.46 0.35 -9.47
CA VAL A 145 4.49 0.03 -8.41
C VAL A 145 3.20 -0.58 -8.98
N MET A 146 2.71 -0.05 -10.11
CA MET A 146 1.51 -0.56 -10.78
C MET A 146 1.70 -1.98 -11.30
N LEU A 147 2.81 -2.25 -11.98
CA LEU A 147 3.09 -3.58 -12.52
C LEU A 147 3.26 -4.63 -11.41
N ILE A 148 3.83 -4.26 -10.24
CA ILE A 148 3.93 -5.15 -9.08
C ILE A 148 2.52 -5.58 -8.61
N GLY A 149 1.60 -4.64 -8.43
CA GLY A 149 0.24 -4.97 -7.98
C GLY A 149 -0.52 -5.81 -8.98
N PHE A 150 -0.49 -5.46 -10.26
CA PHE A 150 -1.27 -6.14 -11.29
C PHE A 150 -0.65 -7.46 -11.77
N ASN A 151 0.66 -7.63 -11.64
CA ASN A 151 1.31 -8.93 -11.89
C ASN A 151 0.79 -10.05 -10.96
N LEU A 152 0.18 -9.68 -9.83
CA LEU A 152 -0.41 -10.63 -8.89
C LEU A 152 -1.84 -11.07 -9.25
N ALA A 153 -2.46 -10.48 -10.28
CA ALA A 153 -3.81 -10.87 -10.69
C ALA A 153 -3.95 -12.36 -11.07
N PRO A 154 -2.99 -13.00 -11.78
CA PRO A 154 -3.04 -14.43 -12.04
C PRO A 154 -3.03 -15.27 -10.75
N VAL A 155 -2.28 -14.88 -9.72
CA VAL A 155 -2.24 -15.59 -8.42
C VAL A 155 -3.65 -15.66 -7.80
N VAL A 156 -4.39 -14.58 -7.84
CA VAL A 156 -5.78 -14.57 -7.39
C VAL A 156 -6.63 -15.48 -8.26
N ALA A 157 -6.56 -15.31 -9.57
CA ALA A 157 -7.45 -15.97 -10.52
C ALA A 157 -7.25 -17.49 -10.59
N THR A 158 -6.02 -17.99 -10.40
CA THR A 158 -5.67 -19.40 -10.61
C THR A 158 -5.41 -20.17 -9.31
N ILE A 159 -5.04 -19.51 -8.22
CA ILE A 159 -4.65 -20.18 -6.97
C ILE A 159 -5.73 -20.06 -5.90
N TYR A 160 -6.14 -18.82 -5.55
CA TYR A 160 -7.00 -18.62 -4.38
C TYR A 160 -8.48 -18.55 -4.69
N TRP A 161 -8.89 -17.82 -5.74
CA TRP A 161 -10.29 -17.67 -6.09
C TRP A 161 -10.98 -18.99 -6.42
N PRO A 162 -10.36 -19.95 -7.15
CA PRO A 162 -10.98 -21.22 -7.48
C PRO A 162 -11.18 -22.16 -6.28
N GLN A 163 -10.53 -21.91 -5.15
CA GLN A 163 -10.68 -22.78 -3.98
C GLN A 163 -12.09 -22.69 -3.37
N ASP A 164 -12.66 -21.50 -3.28
CA ASP A 164 -14.07 -21.26 -2.98
C ASP A 164 -14.49 -19.87 -3.47
N GLN A 165 -15.00 -19.81 -4.69
CA GLN A 165 -15.40 -18.57 -5.35
C GLN A 165 -16.49 -17.78 -4.61
N TRP A 166 -17.39 -18.47 -3.90
CA TRP A 166 -18.49 -17.83 -3.19
C TRP A 166 -18.03 -17.18 -1.89
N VAL A 167 -17.18 -17.86 -1.15
CA VAL A 167 -16.52 -17.28 0.03
C VAL A 167 -15.61 -16.13 -0.40
N ALA A 168 -14.88 -16.27 -1.52
CA ALA A 168 -14.05 -15.19 -2.06
C ALA A 168 -14.88 -13.96 -2.43
N LEU A 169 -15.99 -14.15 -3.16
CA LEU A 169 -16.90 -13.06 -3.53
C LEU A 169 -17.52 -12.38 -2.30
N ALA A 170 -17.99 -13.16 -1.33
CA ALA A 170 -18.58 -12.62 -0.10
C ALA A 170 -17.55 -11.84 0.72
N THR A 171 -16.33 -12.37 0.88
CA THR A 171 -15.24 -11.71 1.62
C THR A 171 -14.80 -10.43 0.92
N MET A 172 -14.59 -10.44 -0.39
CA MET A 172 -14.27 -9.27 -1.19
C MET A 172 -15.33 -8.18 -1.02
N THR A 173 -16.61 -8.55 -1.19
CA THR A 173 -17.73 -7.62 -1.06
C THR A 173 -17.79 -7.02 0.34
N PHE A 174 -17.60 -7.84 1.38
CA PHE A 174 -17.56 -7.38 2.76
C PHE A 174 -16.42 -6.36 2.99
N VAL A 175 -15.20 -6.65 2.51
CA VAL A 175 -14.06 -5.71 2.63
C VAL A 175 -14.37 -4.38 1.95
N ILE A 176 -14.95 -4.40 0.74
CA ILE A 176 -15.33 -3.19 0.01
C ILE A 176 -16.37 -2.40 0.80
N VAL A 177 -17.45 -3.05 1.25
CA VAL A 177 -18.52 -2.38 2.00
C VAL A 177 -18.00 -1.78 3.31
N VAL A 178 -17.21 -2.53 4.06
CA VAL A 178 -16.62 -2.06 5.33
C VAL A 178 -15.67 -0.89 5.10
N SER A 179 -14.83 -0.95 4.07
CA SER A 179 -13.90 0.13 3.73
C SER A 179 -14.60 1.44 3.37
N LEU A 180 -15.80 1.36 2.76
CA LEU A 180 -16.57 2.52 2.32
C LEU A 180 -17.54 3.02 3.41
N SER A 181 -18.13 2.11 4.18
CA SER A 181 -19.21 2.43 5.14
C SER A 181 -18.67 2.85 6.50
N LEU A 182 -17.55 2.27 6.94
CA LEU A 182 -16.96 2.59 8.23
C LEU A 182 -16.01 3.80 8.11
N ARG A 183 -15.77 4.45 9.24
CA ARG A 183 -14.89 5.61 9.33
C ARG A 183 -13.84 5.42 10.43
N GLY A 184 -12.77 6.20 10.36
CA GLY A 184 -11.74 6.21 11.40
C GLY A 184 -10.94 4.89 11.45
N PHE A 185 -10.77 4.35 12.65
CA PHE A 185 -9.97 3.15 12.90
C PHE A 185 -10.56 1.90 12.22
N LEU A 186 -11.88 1.68 12.31
CA LEU A 186 -12.52 0.49 11.73
C LEU A 186 -12.39 0.40 10.21
N ALA A 187 -12.45 1.51 9.49
CA ALA A 187 -12.22 1.52 8.04
C ALA A 187 -10.79 1.06 7.67
N ARG A 188 -9.80 1.35 8.53
CA ARG A 188 -8.40 1.00 8.30
C ARG A 188 -8.08 -0.45 8.54
N ILE A 189 -8.84 -1.10 9.42
CA ILE A 189 -8.72 -2.55 9.68
C ILE A 189 -9.69 -3.38 8.85
N SER A 190 -10.22 -2.85 7.75
CA SER A 190 -11.21 -3.52 6.89
C SER A 190 -10.72 -4.87 6.38
N VAL A 191 -9.43 -5.01 6.08
CA VAL A 191 -8.81 -6.28 5.66
C VAL A 191 -8.85 -7.31 6.79
N LEU A 192 -8.50 -6.92 8.02
CA LEU A 192 -8.62 -7.80 9.19
C LEU A 192 -10.08 -8.19 9.46
N LEU A 193 -11.01 -7.23 9.37
CA LEU A 193 -12.43 -7.53 9.53
C LEU A 193 -12.94 -8.47 8.44
N GLY A 194 -12.44 -8.32 7.20
CA GLY A 194 -12.72 -9.22 6.09
C GLY A 194 -12.18 -10.63 6.33
N LEU A 195 -10.97 -10.74 6.88
CA LEU A 195 -10.37 -12.01 7.25
C LEU A 195 -11.21 -12.73 8.31
N ILE A 196 -11.58 -12.03 9.39
CA ILE A 196 -12.45 -12.59 10.45
C ILE A 196 -13.81 -12.99 9.87
N PHE A 197 -14.45 -12.13 9.08
CA PHE A 197 -15.73 -12.42 8.45
C PHE A 197 -15.66 -13.65 7.55
N GLY A 198 -14.69 -13.71 6.65
CA GLY A 198 -14.52 -14.82 5.72
C GLY A 198 -14.22 -16.13 6.44
N PHE A 199 -13.39 -16.09 7.49
CA PHE A 199 -13.07 -17.23 8.32
C PHE A 199 -14.33 -17.79 9.03
N VAL A 200 -15.11 -16.91 9.69
CA VAL A 200 -16.35 -17.28 10.38
C VAL A 200 -17.39 -17.81 9.38
N LEU A 201 -17.52 -17.17 8.21
CA LEU A 201 -18.40 -17.62 7.14
C LEU A 201 -18.01 -19.04 6.67
N SER A 202 -16.71 -19.27 6.43
CA SER A 202 -16.20 -20.58 6.03
C SER A 202 -16.49 -21.66 7.06
N TRP A 203 -16.25 -21.35 8.34
CA TRP A 203 -16.57 -22.27 9.44
C TRP A 203 -18.07 -22.59 9.53
N ILE A 204 -18.95 -21.60 9.38
CA ILE A 204 -20.42 -21.81 9.36
C ILE A 204 -20.80 -22.70 8.16
N LEU A 205 -20.24 -22.47 6.98
CA LEU A 205 -20.53 -23.25 5.79
C LEU A 205 -20.05 -24.70 5.94
N ASP A 206 -18.92 -24.94 6.61
CA ASP A 206 -18.46 -26.30 6.91
C ASP A 206 -19.46 -27.07 7.79
N GLN A 207 -20.14 -26.39 8.74
CA GLN A 207 -21.15 -27.01 9.61
C GLN A 207 -22.50 -27.20 8.91
N THR A 208 -22.83 -26.41 7.88
CA THR A 208 -24.16 -26.41 7.26
C THR A 208 -24.19 -27.00 5.87
N ALA A 209 -23.15 -26.78 5.07
CA ALA A 209 -23.05 -27.24 3.67
C ALA A 209 -22.03 -28.38 3.48
N GLY A 210 -21.17 -28.62 4.49
CA GLY A 210 -20.16 -29.69 4.44
C GLY A 210 -18.95 -29.37 3.57
N GLU A 211 -18.30 -30.43 3.09
CA GLU A 211 -17.06 -30.34 2.30
C GLU A 211 -17.26 -29.67 0.94
N ILE A 212 -16.18 -29.05 0.46
CA ILE A 212 -16.05 -28.57 -0.91
C ILE A 212 -15.01 -29.41 -1.65
N THR A 213 -15.04 -29.34 -2.97
CA THR A 213 -14.04 -29.98 -3.82
C THR A 213 -13.27 -28.90 -4.55
N SER A 214 -11.98 -28.74 -4.22
CA SER A 214 -11.10 -27.77 -4.89
C SER A 214 -9.65 -28.24 -4.87
N VAL A 215 -8.81 -27.56 -5.66
CA VAL A 215 -7.36 -27.79 -5.67
C VAL A 215 -6.74 -27.00 -4.53
N LEU A 216 -6.16 -27.69 -3.57
CA LEU A 216 -5.41 -27.07 -2.48
C LEU A 216 -4.07 -26.49 -2.98
N PRO A 217 -3.52 -25.47 -2.33
CA PRO A 217 -2.22 -24.91 -2.68
C PRO A 217 -1.13 -25.98 -2.71
N GLY A 218 -0.40 -26.07 -3.83
CA GLY A 218 0.62 -27.10 -4.05
C GLY A 218 0.10 -28.47 -4.54
N GLY A 219 -1.23 -28.68 -4.60
CA GLY A 219 -1.86 -29.84 -5.22
C GLY A 219 -2.08 -29.63 -6.72
N THR A 220 -2.33 -30.74 -7.43
CA THR A 220 -2.65 -30.74 -8.87
C THR A 220 -4.06 -31.22 -9.14
N GLU A 221 -4.67 -31.95 -8.22
CA GLU A 221 -5.99 -32.55 -8.37
C GLU A 221 -6.98 -31.95 -7.35
N PRO A 222 -8.26 -31.79 -7.75
CA PRO A 222 -9.30 -31.38 -6.81
C PRO A 222 -9.56 -32.49 -5.79
N THR A 223 -9.58 -32.15 -4.51
CA THR A 223 -9.86 -33.06 -3.40
C THR A 223 -11.03 -32.57 -2.55
N PRO A 224 -11.90 -33.45 -2.03
CA PRO A 224 -12.90 -33.07 -1.02
C PRO A 224 -12.19 -32.67 0.28
N HIS A 225 -12.57 -31.54 0.82
CA HIS A 225 -12.04 -31.06 2.11
C HIS A 225 -12.98 -30.03 2.76
N LEU A 226 -12.88 -29.85 4.06
CA LEU A 226 -13.49 -28.71 4.75
C LEU A 226 -12.72 -27.44 4.41
N ARG A 227 -13.40 -26.29 4.44
CA ARG A 227 -12.78 -24.96 4.21
C ARG A 227 -11.81 -24.59 5.31
N THR A 228 -12.13 -25.00 6.56
CA THR A 228 -11.33 -24.70 7.76
C THR A 228 -10.70 -25.98 8.29
N ASP A 229 -9.36 -25.95 8.47
CA ASP A 229 -8.61 -27.01 9.13
C ASP A 229 -7.97 -26.49 10.42
N PHE A 230 -8.46 -26.96 11.56
CA PHE A 230 -7.95 -26.62 12.88
C PHE A 230 -6.97 -27.65 13.45
N SER A 231 -6.58 -28.67 12.71
CA SER A 231 -5.68 -29.73 13.20
C SER A 231 -4.33 -29.16 13.66
N GLY A 232 -3.77 -28.22 12.86
CA GLY A 232 -2.56 -27.49 13.22
C GLY A 232 -2.73 -26.61 14.47
N VAL A 233 -3.91 -26.00 14.66
CA VAL A 233 -4.20 -25.18 15.86
C VAL A 233 -4.30 -26.07 17.11
N GLN A 234 -4.87 -27.25 17.00
CA GLN A 234 -5.01 -28.16 18.13
C GLN A 234 -3.66 -28.71 18.59
N SER A 235 -2.77 -29.04 17.65
CA SER A 235 -1.46 -29.62 17.91
C SER A 235 -0.39 -28.58 18.30
N ALA A 236 -0.56 -27.32 17.96
CA ALA A 236 0.41 -26.28 18.22
C ALA A 236 0.52 -25.92 19.71
N ASP A 237 1.72 -25.60 20.16
CA ASP A 237 1.99 -25.15 21.52
C ASP A 237 1.58 -23.68 21.74
N TRP A 238 1.32 -23.34 23.01
CA TRP A 238 1.04 -21.96 23.39
C TRP A 238 2.28 -21.06 23.42
N PHE A 239 3.46 -21.65 23.59
CA PHE A 239 4.72 -20.93 23.65
C PHE A 239 5.82 -21.76 22.99
N GLY A 240 6.54 -21.13 22.05
CA GLY A 240 7.63 -21.77 21.30
C GLY A 240 8.34 -20.79 20.40
N LEU A 241 9.49 -21.19 19.88
CA LEU A 241 10.17 -20.45 18.83
C LEU A 241 9.57 -20.84 17.46
N PRO A 242 9.44 -19.89 16.54
CA PRO A 242 9.06 -20.19 15.15
C PRO A 242 10.16 -20.96 14.42
N ASP A 243 9.82 -21.58 13.31
CA ASP A 243 10.78 -22.31 12.47
C ASP A 243 11.69 -21.35 11.71
N PHE A 244 12.99 -21.57 11.82
CA PHE A 244 14.01 -20.79 11.12
C PHE A 244 14.41 -21.48 9.81
N THR A 245 14.55 -20.67 8.76
CA THR A 245 15.01 -21.15 7.44
C THR A 245 16.31 -20.45 7.08
N ALA A 246 17.35 -21.23 6.78
CA ALA A 246 18.62 -20.69 6.33
C ALA A 246 18.52 -20.19 4.88
N PRO A 247 19.12 -19.04 4.53
CA PRO A 247 19.12 -18.53 3.17
C PRO A 247 20.02 -19.35 2.26
N SER A 248 19.56 -19.67 1.04
CA SER A 248 20.36 -20.14 -0.09
C SER A 248 20.39 -19.06 -1.19
N PHE A 249 21.43 -19.09 -2.02
CA PHE A 249 21.66 -17.97 -2.94
C PHE A 249 21.64 -18.45 -4.39
N SER A 250 20.73 -17.87 -5.19
CA SER A 250 20.62 -18.07 -6.63
C SER A 250 20.54 -16.71 -7.33
N VAL A 251 21.42 -16.49 -8.31
CA VAL A 251 21.40 -15.24 -9.09
C VAL A 251 20.08 -15.10 -9.85
N ASN A 252 19.60 -16.18 -10.46
CA ASN A 252 18.37 -16.16 -11.25
C ASN A 252 17.16 -15.77 -10.37
N PHE A 253 17.03 -16.38 -9.21
CA PHE A 253 15.94 -16.08 -8.28
C PHE A 253 16.07 -14.69 -7.67
N THR A 254 17.29 -14.26 -7.38
CA THR A 254 17.52 -12.89 -6.87
C THR A 254 17.02 -11.83 -7.86
N LEU A 255 17.24 -12.00 -9.16
CA LEU A 255 16.78 -11.05 -10.18
C LEU A 255 15.26 -10.92 -10.24
N LEU A 256 14.50 -11.95 -9.83
CA LEU A 256 13.02 -11.89 -9.79
C LEU A 256 12.48 -10.99 -8.68
N VAL A 257 13.23 -10.80 -7.60
CA VAL A 257 12.79 -9.96 -6.45
C VAL A 257 13.39 -8.55 -6.45
N LEU A 258 14.49 -8.30 -7.18
CA LEU A 258 15.13 -6.98 -7.23
C LEU A 258 14.20 -5.82 -7.63
N PRO A 259 13.22 -5.98 -8.53
CA PRO A 259 12.25 -4.93 -8.83
C PRO A 259 11.50 -4.39 -7.61
N ALA A 260 11.31 -5.23 -6.57
CA ALA A 260 10.68 -4.80 -5.31
C ALA A 260 11.46 -3.68 -4.62
N VAL A 261 12.79 -3.61 -4.78
CA VAL A 261 13.62 -2.53 -4.22
C VAL A 261 13.18 -1.16 -4.73
N ILE A 262 12.83 -1.06 -6.02
CA ILE A 262 12.35 0.19 -6.62
C ILE A 262 11.04 0.63 -5.96
N ALA A 263 10.12 -0.31 -5.78
CA ALA A 263 8.86 -0.05 -5.10
C ALA A 263 9.08 0.38 -3.63
N LEU A 264 9.98 -0.31 -2.92
CA LEU A 264 10.31 0.02 -1.53
C LEU A 264 10.91 1.42 -1.38
N VAL A 265 11.79 1.83 -2.30
CA VAL A 265 12.34 3.19 -2.30
C VAL A 265 11.23 4.23 -2.47
N ALA A 266 10.29 3.98 -3.39
CA ALA A 266 9.15 4.87 -3.61
C ALA A 266 8.20 4.90 -2.41
N GLU A 267 7.85 3.74 -1.88
CA GLU A 267 6.94 3.56 -0.75
C GLU A 267 7.50 4.23 0.51
N ASN A 268 8.75 3.94 0.87
CA ASN A 268 9.42 4.56 2.02
C ASN A 268 9.55 6.08 1.86
N THR A 269 9.86 6.56 0.66
CA THR A 269 9.91 8.01 0.38
C THR A 269 8.54 8.65 0.62
N GLY A 270 7.48 8.04 0.13
CA GLY A 270 6.10 8.48 0.36
C GLY A 270 5.72 8.50 1.84
N HIS A 271 6.08 7.45 2.58
CA HIS A 271 5.78 7.32 4.02
C HIS A 271 6.56 8.35 4.85
N VAL A 272 7.86 8.56 4.58
CA VAL A 272 8.66 9.58 5.27
C VAL A 272 8.10 10.98 5.02
N LYS A 273 7.67 11.29 3.78
CA LYS A 273 7.03 12.57 3.46
C LYS A 273 5.70 12.74 4.18
N ALA A 274 4.86 11.69 4.23
CA ALA A 274 3.60 11.73 4.97
C ALA A 274 3.82 11.98 6.48
N VAL A 275 4.83 11.34 7.07
CA VAL A 275 5.22 11.58 8.46
C VAL A 275 5.77 13.00 8.65
N ALA A 276 6.56 13.52 7.70
CA ALA A 276 7.07 14.90 7.72
C ALA A 276 5.94 15.91 7.74
N GLU A 277 4.94 15.73 6.87
CA GLU A 277 3.76 16.59 6.81
C GLU A 277 2.97 16.58 8.12
N MET A 278 2.71 15.39 8.70
CA MET A 278 1.98 15.25 9.95
C MET A 278 2.72 15.82 11.15
N THR A 279 4.03 15.57 11.24
CA THR A 279 4.86 16.05 12.35
C THR A 279 5.33 17.49 12.16
N LYS A 280 5.12 18.06 10.97
CA LYS A 280 5.62 19.39 10.55
C LYS A 280 7.12 19.54 10.76
N ARG A 281 7.86 18.45 10.54
CA ARG A 281 9.33 18.42 10.64
C ARG A 281 9.92 18.14 9.25
N ASP A 282 11.02 18.77 8.93
CA ASP A 282 11.81 18.40 7.75
C ASP A 282 12.49 17.04 8.02
N LEU A 283 12.09 16.01 7.29
CA LEU A 283 12.63 14.67 7.38
C LEU A 283 13.46 14.27 6.15
N ASP A 284 13.65 15.16 5.17
CA ASP A 284 14.48 14.90 3.99
C ASP A 284 15.92 14.45 4.37
N PRO A 285 16.58 15.06 5.38
CA PRO A 285 17.90 14.60 5.83
C PRO A 285 17.91 13.19 6.45
N VAL A 286 16.74 12.66 6.83
CA VAL A 286 16.59 11.32 7.44
C VAL A 286 16.16 10.28 6.42
N LEU A 287 15.74 10.67 5.21
CA LEU A 287 15.21 9.76 4.19
C LEU A 287 16.18 8.63 3.86
N GLY A 288 17.46 8.94 3.62
CA GLY A 288 18.47 7.92 3.35
C GLY A 288 18.64 6.92 4.50
N ARG A 289 18.54 7.40 5.77
CA ARG A 289 18.56 6.52 6.94
C ARG A 289 17.31 5.66 7.06
N ALA A 290 16.15 6.16 6.67
CA ALA A 290 14.91 5.40 6.67
C ALA A 290 14.99 4.24 5.69
N ILE A 291 15.44 4.49 4.45
CA ILE A 291 15.61 3.45 3.43
C ILE A 291 16.73 2.47 3.83
N PHE A 292 17.84 2.97 4.38
CA PHE A 292 18.89 2.11 4.93
C PHE A 292 18.38 1.23 6.06
N GLY A 293 17.58 1.79 6.97
CA GLY A 293 17.00 1.08 8.11
C GLY A 293 16.05 -0.03 7.69
N ASP A 294 15.24 0.20 6.65
CA ASP A 294 14.36 -0.82 6.08
C ASP A 294 15.17 -1.93 5.39
N GLY A 295 16.21 -1.56 4.62
CA GLY A 295 17.12 -2.53 4.01
C GLY A 295 17.82 -3.42 5.05
N VAL A 296 18.38 -2.83 6.13
CA VAL A 296 19.00 -3.57 7.23
C VAL A 296 17.98 -4.45 7.95
N ALA A 297 16.78 -3.95 8.20
CA ALA A 297 15.70 -4.72 8.80
C ALA A 297 15.36 -5.96 7.93
N THR A 298 15.21 -5.77 6.62
CA THR A 298 14.97 -6.86 5.67
C THR A 298 16.11 -7.88 5.67
N VAL A 299 17.39 -7.45 5.71
CA VAL A 299 18.54 -8.36 5.82
C VAL A 299 18.47 -9.19 7.10
N VAL A 300 18.22 -8.56 8.25
CA VAL A 300 18.13 -9.27 9.53
C VAL A 300 16.97 -10.25 9.56
N THR A 301 15.79 -9.86 9.06
CA THR A 301 14.62 -10.75 9.03
C THR A 301 14.87 -11.95 8.13
N SER A 302 15.37 -11.71 6.90
CA SER A 302 15.59 -12.78 5.92
C SER A 302 16.75 -13.71 6.29
N SER A 303 17.72 -13.26 7.10
CA SER A 303 18.84 -14.11 7.54
C SER A 303 18.42 -15.29 8.38
N VAL A 304 17.23 -15.23 8.98
CA VAL A 304 16.65 -16.29 9.82
C VAL A 304 15.41 -16.93 9.20
N GLY A 305 15.06 -16.56 7.94
CA GLY A 305 13.89 -17.12 7.27
C GLY A 305 12.63 -16.26 7.37
N GLY A 306 12.72 -15.06 7.95
CA GLY A 306 11.60 -14.13 8.07
C GLY A 306 11.27 -13.44 6.73
N SER A 307 10.13 -12.77 6.72
CA SER A 307 9.61 -12.06 5.54
C SER A 307 10.35 -10.75 5.26
N PRO A 308 10.32 -10.25 4.01
CA PRO A 308 10.83 -8.91 3.66
C PRO A 308 10.03 -7.83 4.39
N THR A 309 10.68 -6.74 4.76
CA THR A 309 10.03 -5.66 5.52
C THR A 309 9.80 -4.41 4.71
N THR A 310 8.84 -3.60 5.13
CA THR A 310 8.60 -2.22 4.68
C THR A 310 7.84 -1.44 5.75
N THR A 311 7.89 -0.12 5.67
CA THR A 311 7.09 0.77 6.52
C THR A 311 5.61 0.70 6.13
N TYR A 312 4.68 0.80 7.11
CA TYR A 312 3.24 0.59 6.89
C TYR A 312 2.41 1.88 6.90
N ALA A 313 1.67 2.08 5.80
CA ALA A 313 0.70 3.17 5.67
C ALA A 313 -0.46 3.05 6.67
N GLU A 314 -0.89 1.84 7.00
CA GLU A 314 -1.93 1.55 7.98
C GLU A 314 -1.58 2.14 9.35
N ASN A 315 -0.34 1.96 9.76
CA ASN A 315 0.18 2.50 11.03
C ASN A 315 0.34 4.02 10.98
N ILE A 316 0.74 4.59 9.84
CA ILE A 316 0.71 6.04 9.60
C ILE A 316 -0.74 6.54 9.71
N GLY A 317 -1.69 5.77 9.20
CA GLY A 317 -3.10 6.02 9.34
C GLY A 317 -3.58 6.05 10.80
N VAL A 318 -3.16 5.12 11.66
CA VAL A 318 -3.46 5.13 13.11
C VAL A 318 -2.90 6.40 13.74
N MET A 319 -1.64 6.74 13.44
CA MET A 319 -0.97 7.95 13.89
C MET A 319 -1.78 9.21 13.54
N ALA A 320 -2.25 9.32 12.30
CA ALA A 320 -3.08 10.43 11.84
C ALA A 320 -4.43 10.53 12.58
N ALA A 321 -5.08 9.38 12.88
CA ALA A 321 -6.36 9.37 13.57
C ALA A 321 -6.25 9.70 15.05
N THR A 322 -5.23 9.14 15.72
CA THR A 322 -5.03 9.32 17.16
C THR A 322 -4.33 10.62 17.50
N ARG A 323 -3.62 11.22 16.53
CA ARG A 323 -2.70 12.35 16.73
C ARG A 323 -1.60 12.05 17.74
N VAL A 324 -1.25 10.78 17.91
CA VAL A 324 -0.16 10.33 18.77
C VAL A 324 0.96 9.81 17.88
N TYR A 325 2.01 10.60 17.75
CA TYR A 325 3.17 10.31 16.89
C TYR A 325 4.32 9.70 17.70
N SER A 326 4.05 9.35 18.95
CA SER A 326 5.00 8.81 19.92
C SER A 326 5.69 7.54 19.44
N THR A 327 7.02 7.54 19.38
CA THR A 327 7.79 6.32 19.09
C THR A 327 7.68 5.29 20.21
N ALA A 328 7.33 5.70 21.45
CA ALA A 328 7.06 4.77 22.55
C ALA A 328 5.94 3.78 22.22
N ALA A 329 4.87 4.24 21.52
CA ALA A 329 3.77 3.36 21.11
C ALA A 329 4.25 2.30 20.09
N TYR A 330 5.18 2.65 19.19
CA TYR A 330 5.75 1.71 18.23
C TYR A 330 6.69 0.68 18.89
N TYR A 331 7.48 1.07 19.91
CA TYR A 331 8.26 0.10 20.68
C TYR A 331 7.36 -0.89 21.42
N ILE A 332 6.23 -0.43 21.97
CA ILE A 332 5.25 -1.32 22.59
C ILE A 332 4.61 -2.23 21.54
N ALA A 333 4.22 -1.69 20.38
CA ALA A 333 3.68 -2.50 19.30
C ALA A 333 4.68 -3.57 18.84
N ALA A 334 5.96 -3.21 18.71
CA ALA A 334 7.02 -4.14 18.37
C ALA A 334 7.18 -5.26 19.41
N LEU A 335 7.16 -4.91 20.69
CA LEU A 335 7.22 -5.92 21.76
C LEU A 335 6.03 -6.88 21.74
N VAL A 336 4.82 -6.34 21.54
CA VAL A 336 3.61 -7.16 21.42
C VAL A 336 3.70 -8.10 20.21
N ALA A 337 4.19 -7.62 19.06
CA ALA A 337 4.39 -8.46 17.87
C ALA A 337 5.41 -9.59 18.12
N ILE A 338 6.51 -9.30 18.81
CA ILE A 338 7.49 -10.32 19.20
C ILE A 338 6.82 -11.40 20.08
N LEU A 339 6.00 -10.98 21.06
CA LEU A 339 5.27 -11.92 21.93
C LEU A 339 4.26 -12.77 21.16
N PHE A 340 3.54 -12.21 20.16
CA PHE A 340 2.66 -12.99 19.31
C PHE A 340 3.43 -14.00 18.45
N GLY A 341 4.59 -13.63 17.94
CA GLY A 341 5.43 -14.56 17.18
C GLY A 341 6.01 -15.71 17.99
N LEU A 342 6.05 -15.58 19.32
CA LEU A 342 6.42 -16.65 20.26
C LEU A 342 5.23 -17.54 20.65
N CYS A 343 4.07 -17.40 20.00
CA CYS A 343 2.88 -18.20 20.21
C CYS A 343 2.57 -19.04 18.96
N PRO A 344 3.09 -20.29 18.81
CA PRO A 344 2.84 -21.14 17.65
C PRO A 344 1.36 -21.37 17.36
N LYS A 345 0.54 -21.49 18.41
CA LYS A 345 -0.91 -21.64 18.29
C LYS A 345 -1.56 -20.46 17.56
N PHE A 346 -1.06 -19.26 17.75
CA PHE A 346 -1.53 -18.07 17.07
C PHE A 346 -1.21 -18.12 15.56
N GLY A 347 0.01 -18.48 15.18
CA GLY A 347 0.35 -18.64 13.77
C GLY A 347 -0.36 -19.80 13.08
N ALA A 348 -0.56 -20.90 13.80
CA ALA A 348 -1.37 -22.01 13.29
C ALA A 348 -2.82 -21.58 13.00
N LEU A 349 -3.41 -20.71 13.86
CA LEU A 349 -4.74 -20.13 13.61
C LEU A 349 -4.76 -19.26 12.33
N ILE A 350 -3.69 -18.49 12.11
CA ILE A 350 -3.57 -17.64 10.92
C ILE A 350 -3.33 -18.52 9.67
N ALA A 351 -2.50 -19.53 9.76
CA ALA A 351 -2.23 -20.48 8.67
C ALA A 351 -3.47 -21.30 8.26
N ALA A 352 -4.42 -21.50 9.19
CA ALA A 352 -5.70 -22.14 8.92
C ALA A 352 -6.68 -21.26 8.12
N THR A 353 -6.27 -20.08 7.64
CA THR A 353 -7.14 -19.19 6.85
C THR A 353 -7.53 -19.86 5.53
N PRO A 354 -8.84 -20.02 5.24
CA PRO A 354 -9.29 -20.68 4.03
C PRO A 354 -8.85 -19.95 2.76
N GLY A 355 -8.52 -20.72 1.70
CA GLY A 355 -8.06 -20.14 0.44
C GLY A 355 -9.07 -19.22 -0.24
N GLY A 356 -10.37 -19.50 -0.14
CA GLY A 356 -11.41 -18.60 -0.63
C GLY A 356 -11.39 -17.24 0.07
N VAL A 357 -11.10 -17.19 1.38
CA VAL A 357 -10.95 -15.94 2.14
C VAL A 357 -9.75 -15.14 1.62
N LEU A 358 -8.61 -15.82 1.44
CA LEU A 358 -7.41 -15.21 0.84
C LEU A 358 -7.72 -14.69 -0.57
N GLY A 359 -8.49 -15.45 -1.38
CA GLY A 359 -8.94 -15.03 -2.69
C GLY A 359 -9.69 -13.69 -2.68
N GLY A 360 -10.68 -13.56 -1.79
CA GLY A 360 -11.46 -12.32 -1.66
C GLY A 360 -10.63 -11.12 -1.19
N ILE A 361 -9.75 -11.32 -0.22
CA ILE A 361 -8.88 -10.28 0.33
C ILE A 361 -7.85 -9.82 -0.71
N THR A 362 -7.21 -10.75 -1.40
CA THR A 362 -6.12 -10.45 -2.33
C THR A 362 -6.59 -9.70 -3.58
N VAL A 363 -7.83 -9.92 -4.05
CA VAL A 363 -8.43 -9.06 -5.12
C VAL A 363 -8.34 -7.59 -4.74
N VAL A 364 -8.77 -7.25 -3.53
CA VAL A 364 -8.78 -5.85 -3.06
C VAL A 364 -7.37 -5.35 -2.82
N LEU A 365 -6.53 -6.13 -2.12
CA LEU A 365 -5.17 -5.69 -1.77
C LEU A 365 -4.29 -5.46 -3.00
N TYR A 366 -4.27 -6.40 -3.96
CA TYR A 366 -3.42 -6.28 -5.15
C TYR A 366 -3.90 -5.15 -6.07
N GLY A 367 -5.23 -5.00 -6.19
CA GLY A 367 -5.81 -3.86 -6.88
C GLY A 367 -5.39 -2.52 -6.26
N MET A 368 -5.40 -2.42 -4.93
CA MET A 368 -4.96 -1.20 -4.24
C MET A 368 -3.46 -0.91 -4.45
N ILE A 369 -2.59 -1.94 -4.44
CA ILE A 369 -1.16 -1.78 -4.73
C ILE A 369 -0.99 -1.25 -6.15
N GLY A 370 -1.65 -1.84 -7.16
CA GLY A 370 -1.58 -1.35 -8.53
C GLY A 370 -2.04 0.11 -8.67
N LEU A 371 -3.15 0.48 -8.02
CA LEU A 371 -3.67 1.85 -8.04
C LEU A 371 -2.79 2.85 -7.27
N LEU A 372 -1.93 2.39 -6.34
CA LEU A 372 -0.93 3.25 -5.72
C LEU A 372 0.05 3.82 -6.76
N GLY A 373 0.41 3.03 -7.77
CA GLY A 373 1.19 3.50 -8.92
C GLY A 373 0.50 4.64 -9.67
N ALA A 374 -0.80 4.50 -9.94
CA ALA A 374 -1.60 5.57 -10.56
C ALA A 374 -1.68 6.83 -9.67
N LYS A 375 -1.73 6.65 -8.35
CA LYS A 375 -1.69 7.75 -7.40
C LYS A 375 -0.37 8.53 -7.51
N ILE A 376 0.78 7.84 -7.58
CA ILE A 376 2.10 8.46 -7.80
C ILE A 376 2.07 9.32 -9.08
N TRP A 377 1.54 8.80 -10.18
CA TRP A 377 1.40 9.56 -11.43
C TRP A 377 0.57 10.83 -11.28
N LYS A 378 -0.60 10.70 -10.64
CA LYS A 378 -1.50 11.84 -10.40
C LYS A 378 -0.85 12.93 -9.53
N GLU A 379 -0.20 12.53 -8.43
CA GLU A 379 0.43 13.46 -7.49
C GLU A 379 1.60 14.22 -8.13
N ASN A 380 2.32 13.57 -9.05
CA ASN A 380 3.45 14.17 -9.76
C ASN A 380 3.05 14.72 -11.15
N ARG A 381 1.77 14.75 -11.50
CA ARG A 381 1.25 15.30 -12.76
C ARG A 381 1.96 14.73 -14.00
N VAL A 382 2.19 13.41 -14.01
CA VAL A 382 2.82 12.72 -15.15
C VAL A 382 1.96 12.89 -16.39
N ASP A 383 2.54 13.42 -17.46
CA ASP A 383 1.84 13.62 -18.73
C ASP A 383 1.99 12.39 -19.63
N PHE A 384 0.88 11.70 -19.88
CA PHE A 384 0.79 10.56 -20.81
C PHE A 384 0.54 10.97 -22.25
N ALA A 385 0.30 12.27 -22.55
CA ALA A 385 0.34 12.74 -23.92
C ALA A 385 1.78 12.73 -24.47
N ASN A 386 2.78 12.75 -23.58
CA ASN A 386 4.19 12.61 -23.96
C ASN A 386 4.54 11.14 -24.22
N PRO A 387 4.95 10.76 -25.46
CA PRO A 387 5.32 9.39 -25.80
C PRO A 387 6.49 8.83 -24.97
N ILE A 388 7.38 9.69 -24.45
CA ILE A 388 8.49 9.26 -23.56
C ILE A 388 7.94 8.56 -22.32
N ASN A 389 6.83 9.05 -21.77
CA ASN A 389 6.16 8.40 -20.64
C ASN A 389 5.27 7.24 -21.11
N LEU A 390 4.43 7.46 -22.13
CA LEU A 390 3.39 6.51 -22.50
C LEU A 390 3.96 5.16 -22.98
N VAL A 391 4.88 5.18 -23.95
CA VAL A 391 5.25 3.98 -24.70
C VAL A 391 6.04 2.97 -23.86
N PRO A 392 7.13 3.36 -23.17
CA PRO A 392 7.92 2.40 -22.36
C PRO A 392 7.12 1.86 -21.18
N LEU A 393 6.32 2.73 -20.52
CA LEU A 393 5.53 2.33 -19.37
C LEU A 393 4.45 1.32 -19.75
N ALA A 394 3.72 1.59 -20.86
CA ALA A 394 2.71 0.67 -21.38
C ALA A 394 3.30 -0.71 -21.72
N ALA A 395 4.45 -0.73 -22.41
CA ALA A 395 5.15 -1.97 -22.74
C ALA A 395 5.55 -2.76 -21.48
N GLY A 396 6.17 -2.09 -20.52
CA GLY A 396 6.60 -2.73 -19.26
C GLY A 396 5.44 -3.29 -18.43
N ILE A 397 4.34 -2.56 -18.32
CA ILE A 397 3.14 -2.99 -17.61
C ILE A 397 2.55 -4.27 -18.25
N ILE A 398 2.39 -4.29 -19.56
CA ILE A 398 1.82 -5.45 -20.27
C ILE A 398 2.75 -6.66 -20.18
N ILE A 399 4.07 -6.49 -20.30
CA ILE A 399 5.05 -7.57 -20.10
C ILE A 399 4.91 -8.17 -18.71
N ALA A 400 4.78 -7.33 -17.68
CA ALA A 400 4.65 -7.80 -16.31
C ALA A 400 3.34 -8.55 -16.07
N ILE A 401 2.20 -7.97 -16.43
CA ILE A 401 0.87 -8.57 -16.21
C ILE A 401 0.72 -9.88 -17.01
N GLY A 402 1.19 -9.90 -18.26
CA GLY A 402 1.14 -11.06 -19.15
C GLY A 402 2.18 -12.14 -18.82
N ASN A 403 3.02 -11.91 -17.81
CA ASN A 403 4.14 -12.79 -17.44
C ASN A 403 5.00 -13.19 -18.66
N VAL A 404 5.26 -12.22 -19.56
CA VAL A 404 6.07 -12.46 -20.77
C VAL A 404 7.49 -12.82 -20.37
N THR A 405 8.02 -13.89 -20.96
CA THR A 405 9.33 -14.43 -20.63
C THR A 405 10.31 -14.25 -21.80
N LEU A 406 11.50 -13.75 -21.47
CA LEU A 406 12.64 -13.69 -22.39
C LEU A 406 13.69 -14.72 -21.93
N VAL A 407 13.87 -15.75 -22.73
CA VAL A 407 14.82 -16.85 -22.46
C VAL A 407 16.17 -16.52 -23.08
N PHE A 408 17.22 -16.47 -22.25
CA PHE A 408 18.61 -16.26 -22.70
C PHE A 408 19.38 -17.57 -22.83
N THR A 409 19.20 -18.47 -21.86
CA THR A 409 19.77 -19.80 -21.82
C THR A 409 18.79 -20.76 -21.15
N ASP A 410 19.08 -22.08 -21.20
CA ASP A 410 18.25 -23.09 -20.53
C ASP A 410 18.17 -22.89 -19.00
N THR A 411 19.14 -22.17 -18.43
CA THR A 411 19.23 -21.91 -16.98
C THR A 411 18.93 -20.46 -16.59
N PHE A 412 18.78 -19.55 -17.55
CA PHE A 412 18.55 -18.14 -17.28
C PHE A 412 17.47 -17.55 -18.18
N SER A 413 16.41 -17.08 -17.54
CA SER A 413 15.33 -16.35 -18.19
C SER A 413 14.87 -15.16 -17.33
N LEU A 414 14.39 -14.12 -17.97
CA LEU A 414 13.72 -12.99 -17.32
C LEU A 414 12.24 -13.02 -17.67
N SER A 415 11.38 -13.01 -16.68
CA SER A 415 9.94 -13.07 -16.90
C SER A 415 9.17 -12.04 -16.05
N GLY A 416 7.94 -11.77 -16.43
CA GLY A 416 6.97 -11.02 -15.68
C GLY A 416 7.53 -9.71 -15.14
N ILE A 417 7.52 -9.61 -13.81
CA ILE A 417 7.89 -8.39 -13.08
C ILE A 417 9.33 -7.93 -13.34
N ALA A 418 10.28 -8.85 -13.45
CA ALA A 418 11.69 -8.51 -13.67
C ALA A 418 11.88 -7.90 -15.07
N LEU A 419 11.40 -8.58 -16.10
CA LEU A 419 11.49 -8.08 -17.48
C LEU A 419 10.69 -6.80 -17.65
N GLY A 420 9.46 -6.73 -17.16
CA GLY A 420 8.61 -5.54 -17.22
C GLY A 420 9.23 -4.31 -16.55
N THR A 421 9.89 -4.50 -15.40
CA THR A 421 10.61 -3.43 -14.71
C THR A 421 11.81 -2.95 -15.51
N ILE A 422 12.62 -3.86 -16.05
CA ILE A 422 13.78 -3.50 -16.89
C ILE A 422 13.33 -2.73 -18.12
N VAL A 423 12.30 -3.22 -18.83
CA VAL A 423 11.75 -2.53 -20.00
C VAL A 423 11.22 -1.15 -19.64
N THR A 424 10.52 -1.01 -18.51
CA THR A 424 10.02 0.29 -18.03
C THR A 424 11.17 1.26 -17.76
N VAL A 425 12.15 0.85 -16.95
CA VAL A 425 13.27 1.73 -16.51
C VAL A 425 14.17 2.07 -17.69
N VAL A 426 14.72 1.05 -18.36
CA VAL A 426 15.67 1.23 -19.46
C VAL A 426 14.97 1.89 -20.66
N GLY A 427 13.76 1.43 -20.99
CA GLY A 427 12.96 1.96 -22.10
C GLY A 427 12.65 3.45 -21.92
N TRP A 428 12.31 3.88 -20.71
CA TRP A 428 12.03 5.29 -20.44
C TRP A 428 13.29 6.16 -20.62
N HIS A 429 14.43 5.75 -20.07
CA HIS A 429 15.69 6.48 -20.23
C HIS A 429 16.15 6.51 -21.70
N LEU A 430 16.01 5.40 -22.41
CA LEU A 430 16.31 5.33 -23.82
C LEU A 430 15.38 6.24 -24.65
N ALA A 431 14.07 6.19 -24.39
CA ALA A 431 13.10 7.05 -25.03
C ALA A 431 13.43 8.53 -24.82
N ARG A 432 13.82 8.90 -23.58
CA ARG A 432 14.24 10.27 -23.25
C ARG A 432 15.46 10.73 -24.06
N VAL A 433 16.46 9.84 -24.28
CA VAL A 433 17.67 10.17 -25.05
C VAL A 433 17.39 10.29 -26.53
N LEU A 434 16.50 9.43 -27.08
CA LEU A 434 16.17 9.38 -28.50
C LEU A 434 15.11 10.40 -28.93
N ALA A 435 14.34 10.93 -27.99
CA ALA A 435 13.23 11.83 -28.31
C ALA A 435 13.70 13.19 -28.84
N PRO A 436 12.92 13.84 -29.73
CA PRO A 436 13.13 15.21 -30.13
C PRO A 436 13.17 16.17 -28.93
N ALA A 437 13.90 17.29 -29.10
CA ALA A 437 14.09 18.29 -28.03
C ALA A 437 12.78 18.82 -27.46
N GLU A 438 11.76 19.01 -28.30
CA GLU A 438 10.43 19.49 -27.90
C GLU A 438 9.76 18.57 -26.86
N LEU A 439 9.86 17.22 -27.02
CA LEU A 439 9.33 16.26 -26.09
C LEU A 439 10.14 16.18 -24.78
N GLN A 440 11.46 16.41 -24.89
CA GLN A 440 12.33 16.46 -23.69
C GLN A 440 12.06 17.73 -22.87
N GLU A 441 11.82 18.87 -23.52
CA GLU A 441 11.43 20.13 -22.85
C GLU A 441 10.09 19.97 -22.13
N ALA A 442 9.11 19.34 -22.74
CA ALA A 442 7.82 19.06 -22.13
C ALA A 442 7.98 18.26 -20.81
N LEU A 443 8.86 17.24 -20.76
CA LEU A 443 9.19 16.51 -19.54
C LEU A 443 9.78 17.40 -18.43
N ASN A 444 10.60 18.40 -18.80
CA ASN A 444 11.23 19.28 -17.82
C ASN A 444 10.22 20.25 -17.16
N HIS A 445 9.04 20.41 -17.75
CA HIS A 445 7.91 21.17 -17.20
C HIS A 445 6.96 20.33 -16.36
N GLU A 446 7.03 18.99 -16.44
CA GLU A 446 6.26 18.10 -15.57
C GLU A 446 6.64 18.34 -14.10
N GLY A 447 5.65 18.44 -13.22
CA GLY A 447 5.85 18.60 -11.78
C GLY A 447 6.29 19.99 -11.31
N ARG A 448 6.55 20.96 -12.20
CA ARG A 448 6.77 22.33 -11.76
C ARG A 448 5.45 22.96 -11.35
N TYR A 449 5.39 23.40 -10.12
CA TYR A 449 4.29 24.24 -9.65
C TYR A 449 4.29 25.53 -10.47
N ASP A 450 3.23 25.75 -11.22
CA ASP A 450 2.92 27.07 -11.71
C ASP A 450 2.32 27.87 -10.54
N GLU A 451 3.20 28.47 -9.71
CA GLU A 451 2.81 29.32 -8.56
C GLU A 451 1.82 30.43 -8.98
N ASN A 452 1.81 30.76 -10.26
CA ASN A 452 0.90 31.77 -10.81
C ASN A 452 -0.53 31.23 -11.01
N SER A 453 -0.70 29.94 -11.32
CA SER A 453 -2.05 29.36 -11.49
C SER A 453 -2.77 29.17 -10.15
N ASP A 454 -2.05 28.79 -9.11
CA ASP A 454 -2.61 28.68 -7.74
C ASP A 454 -2.84 30.04 -7.09
N ALA A 455 -2.02 31.03 -7.41
CA ALA A 455 -2.24 32.42 -6.99
C ALA A 455 -3.46 33.04 -7.68
N ALA A 456 -3.71 32.69 -8.94
CA ALA A 456 -4.90 33.10 -9.68
C ALA A 456 -6.17 32.39 -9.15
N GLY A 457 -6.09 31.08 -8.85
CA GLY A 457 -7.19 30.32 -8.25
C GLY A 457 -7.54 30.82 -6.84
N ARG A 458 -6.55 31.08 -5.98
CA ARG A 458 -6.77 31.66 -4.64
C ARG A 458 -7.32 33.10 -4.69
N ARG A 459 -6.93 33.89 -5.72
CA ARG A 459 -7.50 35.23 -5.91
C ARG A 459 -8.93 35.21 -6.43
N ALA A 460 -9.30 34.17 -7.21
CA ALA A 460 -10.68 33.97 -7.65
C ALA A 460 -11.58 33.53 -6.48
N ASP A 461 -11.13 32.61 -5.63
CA ASP A 461 -11.86 32.13 -4.45
C ASP A 461 -12.01 33.24 -3.39
N GLN A 462 -10.97 34.06 -3.16
CA GLN A 462 -11.05 35.22 -2.26
C GLN A 462 -11.93 36.35 -2.79
N ARG A 463 -12.24 36.39 -4.10
CA ARG A 463 -13.17 37.37 -4.66
C ARG A 463 -14.63 36.97 -4.42
N ASP A 464 -14.93 35.69 -4.32
CA ASP A 464 -16.28 35.19 -4.07
C ASP A 464 -16.66 35.25 -2.57
N ASP A 465 -15.66 35.23 -1.67
CA ASP A 465 -15.84 35.33 -0.22
C ASP A 465 -15.89 36.76 0.34
N ARG A 466 -15.86 37.79 -0.52
CA ARG A 466 -16.09 39.16 -0.03
C ARG A 466 -17.55 39.31 0.37
N PRO A 467 -17.86 39.72 1.61
CA PRO A 467 -19.21 39.96 2.03
C PRO A 467 -19.82 41.02 1.07
N ARG A 468 -20.87 40.62 0.37
CA ARG A 468 -21.65 41.55 -0.45
C ARG A 468 -22.13 42.69 0.46
N THR A 469 -21.49 43.83 0.33
CA THR A 469 -21.85 45.03 1.09
C THR A 469 -23.29 45.38 0.84
N SER A 470 -24.01 45.74 1.91
CA SER A 470 -25.44 46.02 1.96
C SER A 470 -25.94 47.16 1.02
N ALA A 471 -25.07 47.75 0.21
CA ALA A 471 -25.42 48.77 -0.79
C ALA A 471 -26.19 48.19 -2.01
N GLY A 472 -26.04 46.89 -2.34
CA GLY A 472 -26.76 46.25 -3.45
C GLY A 472 -28.22 45.88 -3.14
N LYS A 473 -28.62 45.82 -1.87
CA LYS A 473 -30.01 45.50 -1.49
C LYS A 473 -30.98 46.67 -1.60
N LYS A 474 -30.51 47.93 -1.52
CA LYS A 474 -31.37 49.11 -1.65
C LYS A 474 -31.78 49.43 -3.10
N THR A 475 -30.97 49.06 -4.09
CA THR A 475 -31.27 49.28 -5.50
C THR A 475 -32.18 48.20 -6.09
N ALA A 476 -32.22 46.99 -5.54
CA ALA A 476 -33.12 45.93 -5.97
C ALA A 476 -34.57 46.15 -5.43
N ALA A 477 -34.69 46.67 -4.19
CA ALA A 477 -36.01 47.01 -3.61
C ALA A 477 -36.66 48.22 -4.29
N ALA A 478 -35.87 49.23 -4.70
CA ALA A 478 -36.42 50.40 -5.43
C ALA A 478 -36.85 50.12 -6.85
N ARG A 479 -36.37 49.00 -7.47
CA ARG A 479 -36.82 48.54 -8.80
C ARG A 479 -38.06 47.64 -8.70
N ALA A 480 -38.35 47.00 -7.60
CA ALA A 480 -39.55 46.17 -7.38
C ALA A 480 -40.80 47.02 -7.10
N GLU A 481 -40.67 48.20 -6.46
CA GLU A 481 -41.79 49.12 -6.25
C GLU A 481 -42.18 50.00 -7.43
N ALA A 482 -41.31 50.15 -8.42
CA ALA A 482 -41.60 50.93 -9.61
C ALA A 482 -42.28 50.11 -10.77
N GLY A 483 -42.47 48.79 -10.57
CA GLY A 483 -43.05 47.86 -11.56
C GLY A 483 -44.54 47.54 -11.41
N THR A 484 -45.21 48.04 -10.37
CA THR A 484 -46.62 47.67 -10.07
C THR A 484 -47.69 48.73 -10.38
N SER A 485 -47.35 49.74 -11.16
CA SER A 485 -48.39 50.74 -11.59
C SER A 485 -48.32 51.02 -13.05
N ARG A 486 -48.69 50.07 -13.90
CA ARG A 486 -49.23 50.26 -15.28
C ARG A 486 -49.50 48.92 -15.93
N SER A 487 -50.70 48.51 -15.97
CA SER A 487 -51.59 48.24 -17.10
C SER A 487 -52.76 47.36 -16.67
N ALA A 488 -53.84 48.00 -16.44
CA ALA A 488 -55.14 47.44 -16.72
C ALA A 488 -55.47 47.87 -18.15
N GLY A 489 -55.88 46.96 -19.03
CA GLY A 489 -56.52 47.33 -20.27
C GLY A 489 -56.16 46.47 -21.50
N GLY A 490 -57.07 45.59 -21.88
CA GLY A 490 -57.38 45.27 -23.27
C GLY A 490 -56.68 44.04 -23.87
N GLY A 491 -57.36 42.92 -23.93
CA GLY A 491 -58.14 42.54 -25.12
C GLY A 491 -57.46 41.51 -26.01
N ASN A 492 -57.97 40.32 -25.97
CA ASN A 492 -58.43 39.47 -27.07
C ASN A 492 -57.44 38.73 -28.01
N GLU A 493 -57.74 37.46 -28.07
CA GLU A 493 -57.89 36.56 -29.24
C GLU A 493 -56.71 35.74 -29.80
N ARG A 494 -56.93 34.44 -29.66
CA ARG A 494 -56.77 33.34 -30.66
C ARG A 494 -55.35 33.03 -31.17
N SER A 495 -54.83 31.84 -31.06
CA SER A 495 -55.22 30.58 -31.66
C SER A 495 -54.08 29.55 -31.49
N ARG A 496 -54.46 28.34 -31.11
CA ARG A 496 -53.77 27.07 -31.39
C ARG A 496 -54.05 26.66 -32.86
N PRO A 497 -53.45 25.61 -33.50
CA PRO A 497 -52.63 24.51 -32.95
C PRO A 497 -51.53 24.00 -33.93
N SER A 498 -50.90 22.90 -33.52
CA SER A 498 -50.67 21.63 -34.24
C SER A 498 -49.24 21.14 -34.45
N LYS A 499 -48.96 20.01 -33.79
CA LYS A 499 -48.47 18.67 -34.23
C LYS A 499 -47.42 18.56 -35.36
N ALA A 500 -46.37 17.82 -35.12
CA ALA A 500 -46.02 16.52 -35.73
C ALA A 500 -44.53 16.23 -35.55
N THR A 501 -44.14 15.20 -34.84
CA THR A 501 -43.85 13.81 -35.26
C THR A 501 -42.85 13.62 -36.39
N ARG A 502 -41.74 12.95 -36.13
CA ARG A 502 -41.03 11.83 -36.81
C ARG A 502 -39.58 11.79 -36.38
N ARG A 503 -39.08 10.75 -35.70
CA ARG A 503 -38.73 9.38 -36.07
C ARG A 503 -37.53 9.26 -37.02
N ARG A 504 -36.55 8.45 -36.52
CA ARG A 504 -35.52 7.63 -37.22
C ARG A 504 -34.31 8.43 -37.77
N GLN A 505 -33.11 8.04 -37.43
CA GLN A 505 -32.44 6.72 -37.46
C GLN A 505 -31.42 6.66 -36.31
#